data_af2f23ce20f3addf3ff9404b8f5f5f97
#
_entry.id   af2f23ce20f3addf3ff9404b8f5f5f97
#
_cell.length_a   1.000
_cell.length_b   1.000
_cell.length_c   1.000
_cell.angle_alpha   90.00
_cell.angle_beta   90.00
_cell.angle_gamma   90.00
#
_symmetry.space_group_name_H-M   'P 1'
#
loop_
_entity.id
_entity.type
_entity.pdbx_description
1 polymer ?
#
loop_
_entity_poly.entity_id
_entity_poly.type
_entity_poly.pdbx_seq_one_letter_code
_entity_poly.pdbx_strand_id
1 'polypeptide(L)'
;MEWIERLNEAIGYIEENLAGEIDYEQLGRIACCSSYHFQRMFSYMAGMPLSEYIRRRRMSLAAVDLQGGDAKISDVAAKYGYSSPTAFNRAFQSIHGIAPSTVRAEGVSVKSFPPITFRIIVKGVGEMNYRIETKEAFRITGVSVPLEKEIEKNFAVIPSKWQEISVNGTLQRLIQMMDREPMGVLGVSTCNGEEAWRYYIAVSSSKEGEGLEEYIVPAATWAIFPGEGTNESIQELERRIVTEWLPTSGYEYADAPDIEVYISPDPQNAKYEVWIPVVKAG
;
A
#
# COMPACT_ATOMS: atom_id res chain seq x y z
N MET A 1 -9.77 -16.79 11.15
CA MET A 1 -9.11 -17.73 10.20
C MET A 1 -9.33 -17.29 8.76
N GLU A 2 -10.55 -16.91 8.42
CA GLU A 2 -10.94 -16.54 7.05
C GLU A 2 -10.08 -15.44 6.39
N TRP A 3 -9.70 -14.39 7.13
CA TRP A 3 -8.89 -13.29 6.59
C TRP A 3 -7.49 -13.71 6.10
N ILE A 4 -6.76 -14.51 6.89
CA ILE A 4 -5.42 -14.97 6.51
C ILE A 4 -5.48 -16.00 5.36
N GLU A 5 -6.57 -16.76 5.27
CA GLU A 5 -6.82 -17.69 4.18
C GLU A 5 -7.00 -16.93 2.87
N ARG A 6 -7.81 -15.85 2.86
CA ARG A 6 -8.00 -14.99 1.68
C ARG A 6 -6.69 -14.33 1.21
N LEU A 7 -5.84 -13.87 2.15
CA LEU A 7 -4.51 -13.37 1.77
C LEU A 7 -3.66 -14.44 1.10
N ASN A 8 -3.68 -15.67 1.61
CA ASN A 8 -2.95 -16.79 1.00
C ASN A 8 -3.57 -17.20 -0.35
N GLU A 9 -4.87 -17.11 -0.53
CA GLU A 9 -5.54 -17.31 -1.83
C GLU A 9 -5.08 -16.25 -2.83
N ALA A 10 -4.96 -14.98 -2.42
CA ALA A 10 -4.41 -13.93 -3.27
C ALA A 10 -2.94 -14.20 -3.66
N ILE A 11 -2.13 -14.74 -2.74
CA ILE A 11 -0.78 -15.22 -3.09
C ILE A 11 -0.83 -16.37 -4.09
N GLY A 12 -1.74 -17.32 -3.90
CA GLY A 12 -1.98 -18.42 -4.86
C GLY A 12 -2.29 -17.91 -6.27
N TYR A 13 -3.20 -16.93 -6.37
CA TYR A 13 -3.52 -16.28 -7.63
C TYR A 13 -2.27 -15.63 -8.28
N ILE A 14 -1.42 -14.95 -7.51
CA ILE A 14 -0.17 -14.39 -8.03
C ILE A 14 0.72 -15.50 -8.60
N GLU A 15 0.93 -16.58 -7.86
CA GLU A 15 1.79 -17.68 -8.26
C GLU A 15 1.30 -18.37 -9.54
N GLU A 16 0.00 -18.54 -9.70
CA GLU A 16 -0.62 -19.10 -10.91
C GLU A 16 -0.49 -18.20 -12.14
N ASN A 17 -0.37 -16.87 -11.93
CA ASN A 17 -0.35 -15.85 -13.00
C ASN A 17 1.03 -15.21 -13.21
N LEU A 18 2.11 -15.76 -12.65
CA LEU A 18 3.47 -15.21 -12.81
C LEU A 18 3.94 -15.17 -14.27
N ALA A 19 3.47 -16.10 -15.10
CA ALA A 19 3.77 -16.16 -16.54
C ALA A 19 2.83 -15.29 -17.40
N GLY A 20 2.13 -14.34 -16.81
CA GLY A 20 1.16 -13.50 -17.51
C GLY A 20 0.99 -12.14 -16.85
N GLU A 21 -0.16 -11.56 -17.05
CA GLU A 21 -0.58 -10.33 -16.40
C GLU A 21 -1.23 -10.65 -15.04
N ILE A 22 -0.87 -9.92 -14.02
CA ILE A 22 -1.46 -10.03 -12.68
C ILE A 22 -2.42 -8.85 -12.51
N ASP A 23 -3.72 -9.16 -12.38
CA ASP A 23 -4.75 -8.16 -12.12
C ASP A 23 -4.77 -7.81 -10.62
N TYR A 24 -4.32 -6.60 -10.29
CA TYR A 24 -4.26 -6.09 -8.92
C TYR A 24 -5.67 -5.87 -8.32
N GLU A 25 -6.66 -5.55 -9.14
CA GLU A 25 -8.05 -5.42 -8.68
C GLU A 25 -8.62 -6.80 -8.30
N GLN A 26 -8.23 -7.85 -9.02
CA GLN A 26 -8.60 -9.23 -8.65
C GLN A 26 -7.98 -9.64 -7.31
N LEU A 27 -6.74 -9.22 -7.02
CA LEU A 27 -6.12 -9.45 -5.71
C LEU A 27 -6.92 -8.80 -4.58
N GLY A 28 -7.35 -7.56 -4.79
CA GLY A 28 -8.22 -6.86 -3.85
C GLY A 28 -9.54 -7.60 -3.63
N ARG A 29 -10.20 -8.04 -4.72
CA ARG A 29 -11.46 -8.83 -4.63
C ARG A 29 -11.28 -10.12 -3.84
N ILE A 30 -10.21 -10.88 -4.09
CA ILE A 30 -9.92 -12.12 -3.34
C ILE A 30 -9.71 -11.83 -1.86
N ALA A 31 -8.96 -10.77 -1.55
CA ALA A 31 -8.65 -10.38 -0.17
C ALA A 31 -9.79 -9.60 0.53
N CYS A 32 -10.92 -9.36 -0.16
CA CYS A 32 -12.07 -8.56 0.31
C CYS A 32 -11.67 -7.15 0.77
N CYS A 33 -10.82 -6.49 -0.01
CA CYS A 33 -10.40 -5.11 0.21
C CYS A 33 -10.04 -4.45 -1.14
N SER A 34 -9.69 -3.15 -1.14
CA SER A 34 -9.16 -2.54 -2.35
C SER A 34 -7.77 -3.07 -2.71
N SER A 35 -7.39 -2.97 -3.99
CA SER A 35 -6.04 -3.35 -4.43
C SER A 35 -4.95 -2.53 -3.72
N TYR A 36 -5.24 -1.29 -3.32
CA TYR A 36 -4.37 -0.46 -2.49
C TYR A 36 -4.17 -1.06 -1.09
N HIS A 37 -5.24 -1.41 -0.39
CA HIS A 37 -5.16 -2.02 0.94
C HIS A 37 -4.42 -3.36 0.88
N PHE A 38 -4.69 -4.19 -0.14
CA PHE A 38 -3.96 -5.44 -0.32
C PHE A 38 -2.45 -5.22 -0.45
N GLN A 39 -2.02 -4.28 -1.30
CA GLN A 39 -0.60 -3.97 -1.49
C GLN A 39 0.06 -3.45 -0.21
N ARG A 40 -0.64 -2.59 0.56
CA ARG A 40 -0.15 -2.11 1.87
C ARG A 40 -0.01 -3.25 2.87
N MET A 41 -1.06 -4.05 3.04
CA MET A 41 -1.03 -5.23 3.93
C MET A 41 0.12 -6.15 3.55
N PHE A 42 0.23 -6.48 2.25
CA PHE A 42 1.32 -7.31 1.76
C PHE A 42 2.68 -6.73 2.13
N SER A 43 2.91 -5.44 1.88
CA SER A 43 4.19 -4.78 2.14
C SER A 43 4.56 -4.80 3.63
N TYR A 44 3.61 -4.56 4.52
CA TYR A 44 3.83 -4.62 5.96
C TYR A 44 4.10 -6.05 6.47
N MET A 45 3.40 -7.04 5.92
CA MET A 45 3.56 -8.44 6.34
C MET A 45 4.79 -9.12 5.75
N ALA A 46 5.10 -8.85 4.47
CA ALA A 46 6.22 -9.44 3.75
C ALA A 46 7.54 -8.67 3.94
N GLY A 47 7.48 -7.43 4.43
CA GLY A 47 8.65 -6.56 4.56
C GLY A 47 9.21 -6.10 3.21
N MET A 48 8.44 -6.20 2.13
CA MET A 48 8.81 -5.76 0.79
C MET A 48 7.58 -5.43 -0.05
N PRO A 49 7.68 -4.54 -1.07
CA PRO A 49 6.60 -4.26 -1.99
C PRO A 49 6.15 -5.49 -2.77
N LEU A 50 4.86 -5.52 -3.13
CA LEU A 50 4.26 -6.61 -3.91
C LEU A 50 4.93 -6.79 -5.29
N SER A 51 5.25 -5.70 -5.98
CA SER A 51 5.94 -5.73 -7.27
C SER A 51 7.33 -6.36 -7.17
N GLU A 52 8.05 -6.09 -6.06
CA GLU A 52 9.35 -6.71 -5.81
C GLU A 52 9.23 -8.22 -5.56
N TYR A 53 8.20 -8.65 -4.82
CA TYR A 53 7.90 -10.08 -4.66
C TYR A 53 7.64 -10.75 -6.01
N ILE A 54 6.73 -10.19 -6.82
CA ILE A 54 6.41 -10.70 -8.16
C ILE A 54 7.67 -10.77 -9.03
N ARG A 55 8.48 -9.70 -9.02
CA ARG A 55 9.75 -9.66 -9.76
C ARG A 55 10.70 -10.79 -9.35
N ARG A 56 10.89 -11.00 -8.05
CA ARG A 56 11.76 -12.08 -7.53
C ARG A 56 11.26 -13.46 -7.91
N ARG A 57 9.95 -13.69 -7.81
CA ARG A 57 9.34 -14.96 -8.20
C ARG A 57 9.50 -15.21 -9.70
N ARG A 58 9.17 -14.23 -10.55
CA ARG A 58 9.36 -14.32 -12.01
C ARG A 58 10.81 -14.63 -12.39
N MET A 59 11.79 -13.97 -11.77
CA MET A 59 13.20 -14.23 -12.04
C MET A 59 13.63 -15.61 -11.58
N SER A 60 13.13 -16.11 -10.44
CA SER A 60 13.40 -17.48 -10.00
C SER A 60 12.91 -18.52 -11.00
N LEU A 61 11.68 -18.37 -11.50
CA LEU A 61 11.13 -19.28 -12.51
C LEU A 61 11.83 -19.14 -13.86
N ALA A 62 12.17 -17.91 -14.27
CA ALA A 62 12.94 -17.66 -15.49
C ALA A 62 14.31 -18.35 -15.45
N ALA A 63 14.97 -18.38 -14.29
CA ALA A 63 16.24 -19.09 -14.14
C ALA A 63 16.06 -20.62 -14.34
N VAL A 64 14.99 -21.20 -13.81
CA VAL A 64 14.65 -22.61 -14.01
C VAL A 64 14.40 -22.91 -15.49
N ASP A 65 13.57 -22.08 -16.17
CA ASP A 65 13.29 -22.26 -17.60
C ASP A 65 14.55 -22.17 -18.47
N LEU A 66 15.49 -21.27 -18.11
CA LEU A 66 16.75 -21.10 -18.83
C LEU A 66 17.73 -22.25 -18.56
N GLN A 67 17.73 -22.84 -17.35
CA GLN A 67 18.59 -23.99 -17.01
C GLN A 67 18.08 -25.30 -17.62
N GLY A 68 16.77 -25.48 -17.66
CA GLY A 68 16.13 -26.75 -18.01
C GLY A 68 16.00 -27.06 -19.50
N GLY A 69 16.39 -26.15 -20.43
CA GLY A 69 16.13 -26.40 -21.84
C GLY A 69 16.78 -25.40 -22.81
N ASP A 70 16.39 -25.56 -24.12
CA ASP A 70 16.86 -24.71 -25.22
C ASP A 70 16.03 -23.42 -25.40
N ALA A 71 15.24 -23.02 -24.40
CA ALA A 71 14.40 -21.83 -24.50
C ALA A 71 15.22 -20.58 -24.81
N LYS A 72 14.77 -19.80 -25.81
CA LYS A 72 15.44 -18.54 -26.13
C LYS A 72 15.19 -17.52 -25.01
N ILE A 73 16.20 -16.72 -24.69
CA ILE A 73 16.10 -15.67 -23.67
C ILE A 73 14.94 -14.71 -23.97
N SER A 74 14.70 -14.41 -25.28
CA SER A 74 13.57 -13.58 -25.69
C SER A 74 12.22 -14.16 -25.31
N ASP A 75 12.06 -15.48 -25.44
CA ASP A 75 10.80 -16.17 -25.20
C ASP A 75 10.51 -16.27 -23.69
N VAL A 76 11.57 -16.53 -22.91
CA VAL A 76 11.50 -16.50 -21.45
C VAL A 76 11.21 -15.08 -20.95
N ALA A 77 11.84 -14.05 -21.53
CA ALA A 77 11.55 -12.66 -21.19
C ALA A 77 10.07 -12.31 -21.44
N ALA A 78 9.55 -12.66 -22.63
CA ALA A 78 8.14 -12.44 -22.97
C ALA A 78 7.19 -13.21 -22.04
N LYS A 79 7.48 -14.48 -21.73
CA LYS A 79 6.71 -15.30 -20.80
C LYS A 79 6.51 -14.63 -19.43
N TYR A 80 7.53 -13.96 -18.93
CA TYR A 80 7.48 -13.29 -17.62
C TYR A 80 7.17 -11.79 -17.69
N GLY A 81 6.55 -11.33 -18.79
CA GLY A 81 5.98 -9.99 -18.91
C GLY A 81 6.99 -8.89 -19.25
N TYR A 82 8.17 -9.23 -19.78
CA TYR A 82 9.15 -8.24 -20.22
C TYR A 82 9.02 -7.97 -21.72
N SER A 83 8.67 -6.73 -22.06
CA SER A 83 8.55 -6.27 -23.45
C SER A 83 9.90 -6.09 -24.15
N SER A 84 11.02 -6.05 -23.41
CA SER A 84 12.34 -5.92 -24.01
C SER A 84 13.36 -6.85 -23.36
N PRO A 85 14.23 -7.50 -24.16
CA PRO A 85 15.34 -8.31 -23.65
C PRO A 85 16.30 -7.52 -22.75
N THR A 86 16.45 -6.23 -22.98
CA THR A 86 17.32 -5.37 -22.16
C THR A 86 16.75 -5.19 -20.75
N ALA A 87 15.44 -4.94 -20.62
CA ALA A 87 14.77 -4.83 -19.34
C ALA A 87 14.84 -6.15 -18.56
N PHE A 88 14.57 -7.27 -19.23
CA PHE A 88 14.71 -8.60 -18.65
C PHE A 88 16.15 -8.87 -18.17
N ASN A 89 17.16 -8.58 -19.00
CA ASN A 89 18.56 -8.78 -18.64
C ASN A 89 18.95 -7.99 -17.38
N ARG A 90 18.53 -6.72 -17.29
CA ARG A 90 18.76 -5.88 -16.10
C ARG A 90 18.07 -6.47 -14.85
N ALA A 91 16.82 -6.87 -14.96
CA ALA A 91 16.08 -7.47 -13.86
C ALA A 91 16.73 -8.78 -13.41
N PHE A 92 17.11 -9.64 -14.35
CA PHE A 92 17.75 -10.92 -14.07
C PHE A 92 19.11 -10.73 -13.38
N GLN A 93 19.95 -9.84 -13.90
CA GLN A 93 21.26 -9.53 -13.28
C GLN A 93 21.09 -8.91 -11.88
N SER A 94 20.10 -8.03 -11.71
CA SER A 94 19.80 -7.43 -10.40
C SER A 94 19.45 -8.48 -9.32
N ILE A 95 18.79 -9.57 -9.72
CA ILE A 95 18.36 -10.64 -8.81
C ILE A 95 19.48 -11.69 -8.63
N HIS A 96 20.01 -12.21 -9.73
CA HIS A 96 20.94 -13.35 -9.70
C HIS A 96 22.41 -12.97 -9.65
N GLY A 97 22.75 -11.71 -10.00
CA GLY A 97 24.14 -11.25 -10.08
C GLY A 97 24.88 -11.67 -11.35
N ILE A 98 24.20 -12.40 -12.26
CA ILE A 98 24.76 -12.94 -13.51
C ILE A 98 23.83 -12.64 -14.70
N ALA A 99 24.38 -12.71 -15.92
CA ALA A 99 23.56 -12.53 -17.12
C ALA A 99 22.72 -13.80 -17.43
N PRO A 100 21.51 -13.66 -18.01
CA PRO A 100 20.70 -14.81 -18.43
C PRO A 100 21.43 -15.77 -19.36
N SER A 101 22.30 -15.27 -20.23
CA SER A 101 23.08 -16.08 -21.19
C SER A 101 24.10 -17.03 -20.52
N THR A 102 24.49 -16.73 -19.28
CA THR A 102 25.49 -17.56 -18.56
C THR A 102 24.88 -18.63 -17.69
N VAL A 103 23.56 -18.64 -17.52
CA VAL A 103 22.84 -19.54 -16.58
C VAL A 103 23.07 -21.02 -16.90
N ARG A 104 23.29 -21.36 -18.18
CA ARG A 104 23.53 -22.75 -18.64
C ARG A 104 24.96 -23.26 -18.45
N ALA A 105 25.88 -22.39 -18.07
CA ALA A 105 27.25 -22.80 -17.89
C ALA A 105 27.38 -23.71 -16.64
N GLU A 106 28.25 -24.70 -16.73
CA GLU A 106 28.47 -25.63 -15.63
C GLU A 106 28.95 -24.90 -14.36
N GLY A 107 28.41 -25.27 -13.21
CA GLY A 107 28.77 -24.67 -11.92
C GLY A 107 28.18 -23.30 -11.63
N VAL A 108 27.32 -22.76 -12.50
CA VAL A 108 26.68 -21.47 -12.27
C VAL A 108 25.59 -21.59 -11.22
N SER A 109 25.64 -20.72 -10.21
CA SER A 109 24.66 -20.63 -9.14
C SER A 109 23.64 -19.50 -9.43
N VAL A 110 22.35 -19.77 -9.22
CA VAL A 110 21.26 -18.81 -9.29
C VAL A 110 20.56 -18.71 -7.94
N LYS A 111 19.95 -17.55 -7.66
CA LYS A 111 19.14 -17.36 -6.45
C LYS A 111 17.72 -17.86 -6.70
N SER A 112 17.15 -18.54 -5.72
CA SER A 112 15.73 -18.94 -5.71
C SER A 112 15.00 -18.22 -4.59
N PHE A 113 13.85 -17.67 -4.91
CA PHE A 113 12.92 -17.06 -3.95
C PHE A 113 11.65 -17.93 -3.95
N PRO A 114 11.40 -18.72 -2.90
CA PRO A 114 10.21 -19.57 -2.82
C PRO A 114 8.93 -18.72 -2.66
N PRO A 115 7.76 -19.28 -2.97
CA PRO A 115 6.48 -18.66 -2.63
C PRO A 115 6.39 -18.38 -1.13
N ILE A 116 5.79 -17.24 -0.77
CA ILE A 116 5.52 -16.93 0.62
C ILE A 116 4.16 -17.47 1.04
N THR A 117 4.01 -17.72 2.35
CA THR A 117 2.75 -18.07 2.98
C THR A 117 2.63 -17.26 4.26
N PHE A 118 1.52 -16.56 4.43
CA PHE A 118 1.26 -15.83 5.65
C PHE A 118 0.72 -16.74 6.75
N ARG A 119 1.24 -16.55 7.95
CA ARG A 119 0.80 -17.26 9.15
C ARG A 119 0.67 -16.26 10.30
N ILE A 120 -0.33 -16.43 11.13
CA ILE A 120 -0.47 -15.65 12.36
C ILE A 120 0.49 -16.23 13.39
N ILE A 121 1.39 -15.39 13.89
CA ILE A 121 2.23 -15.71 15.04
C ILE A 121 1.81 -14.77 16.16
N VAL A 122 1.17 -15.30 17.20
CA VAL A 122 0.82 -14.52 18.39
C VAL A 122 2.10 -14.25 19.17
N LYS A 123 2.53 -13.00 19.20
CA LYS A 123 3.57 -12.51 20.09
C LYS A 123 2.90 -11.69 21.20
N GLY A 124 3.40 -11.76 22.42
CA GLY A 124 2.94 -10.88 23.51
C GLY A 124 3.25 -9.44 23.14
N VAL A 125 2.23 -8.65 22.88
CA VAL A 125 2.34 -7.31 22.29
C VAL A 125 1.93 -6.26 23.28
N GLY A 126 2.49 -5.07 23.14
CA GLY A 126 2.06 -3.89 23.86
C GLY A 126 0.61 -3.53 23.54
N GLU A 127 -0.05 -2.91 24.51
CA GLU A 127 -1.42 -2.40 24.38
C GLU A 127 -1.59 -1.52 23.14
N MET A 128 -2.73 -1.64 22.47
CA MET A 128 -3.14 -0.78 21.37
C MET A 128 -4.51 -0.20 21.69
N ASN A 129 -4.58 1.11 21.83
CA ASN A 129 -5.83 1.81 22.06
C ASN A 129 -6.51 2.11 20.74
N TYR A 130 -7.80 1.87 20.65
CA TYR A 130 -8.62 2.25 19.50
C TYR A 130 -10.07 2.51 19.91
N ARG A 131 -10.81 3.16 19.02
CA ARG A 131 -12.26 3.33 19.12
C ARG A 131 -12.91 3.08 17.77
N ILE A 132 -14.16 2.67 17.77
CA ILE A 132 -14.96 2.50 16.55
C ILE A 132 -15.97 3.64 16.51
N GLU A 133 -15.97 4.40 15.42
CA GLU A 133 -16.90 5.49 15.20
C GLU A 133 -17.49 5.44 13.80
N THR A 134 -18.81 5.59 13.70
CA THR A 134 -19.50 5.85 12.43
C THR A 134 -19.62 7.37 12.25
N LYS A 135 -19.19 7.86 11.10
CA LYS A 135 -19.28 9.27 10.72
C LYS A 135 -20.19 9.42 9.52
N GLU A 136 -21.00 10.45 9.53
CA GLU A 136 -21.70 10.93 8.33
C GLU A 136 -20.69 11.44 7.30
N ALA A 137 -21.13 11.56 6.05
CA ALA A 137 -20.29 12.13 5.00
C ALA A 137 -19.89 13.57 5.36
N PHE A 138 -18.61 13.90 5.16
CA PHE A 138 -18.09 15.24 5.44
C PHE A 138 -17.18 15.74 4.31
N ARG A 139 -17.19 17.06 4.14
CA ARG A 139 -16.40 17.73 3.10
C ARG A 139 -15.01 18.06 3.63
N ILE A 140 -14.01 17.78 2.80
CA ILE A 140 -12.65 18.25 2.98
C ILE A 140 -12.26 19.18 1.83
N THR A 141 -11.42 20.17 2.12
CA THR A 141 -10.89 21.13 1.16
C THR A 141 -9.38 21.18 1.28
N GLY A 142 -8.67 21.06 0.16
CA GLY A 142 -7.20 21.01 0.20
C GLY A 142 -6.55 20.94 -1.16
N VAL A 143 -5.41 20.28 -1.21
CA VAL A 143 -4.67 19.97 -2.43
C VAL A 143 -4.51 18.48 -2.57
N SER A 144 -4.39 17.98 -3.79
CA SER A 144 -4.19 16.56 -3.99
C SER A 144 -3.07 16.26 -4.99
N VAL A 145 -2.61 15.03 -4.98
CA VAL A 145 -1.74 14.46 -5.99
C VAL A 145 -2.32 13.15 -6.51
N PRO A 146 -2.21 12.87 -7.82
CA PRO A 146 -2.55 11.56 -8.36
C PRO A 146 -1.57 10.53 -7.82
N LEU A 147 -2.06 9.32 -7.57
CA LEU A 147 -1.26 8.19 -7.14
C LEU A 147 -1.21 7.11 -8.23
N GLU A 148 -0.07 6.46 -8.33
CA GLU A 148 0.10 5.27 -9.15
C GLU A 148 -0.52 4.04 -8.46
N LYS A 149 -1.01 3.09 -9.28
CA LYS A 149 -1.58 1.83 -8.76
C LYS A 149 -0.54 0.91 -8.12
N GLU A 150 0.73 1.07 -8.44
CA GLU A 150 1.86 0.45 -7.73
C GLU A 150 2.29 1.37 -6.58
N ILE A 151 1.94 1.01 -5.36
CA ILE A 151 2.05 1.91 -4.19
C ILE A 151 3.47 2.42 -3.91
N GLU A 152 4.48 1.64 -4.23
CA GLU A 152 5.89 2.02 -4.03
C GLU A 152 6.32 3.23 -4.87
N LYS A 153 5.65 3.48 -6.00
CA LYS A 153 5.91 4.67 -6.82
C LYS A 153 5.46 5.95 -6.11
N ASN A 154 4.58 5.83 -5.13
CA ASN A 154 4.02 6.95 -4.37
C ASN A 154 4.87 7.35 -3.16
N PHE A 155 5.84 6.53 -2.74
CA PHE A 155 6.64 6.78 -1.52
C PHE A 155 7.43 8.10 -1.54
N ALA A 156 7.77 8.62 -2.71
CA ALA A 156 8.43 9.92 -2.84
C ALA A 156 7.44 11.07 -3.13
N VAL A 157 6.30 10.76 -3.74
CA VAL A 157 5.30 11.76 -4.18
C VAL A 157 4.62 12.43 -2.99
N ILE A 158 4.16 11.64 -2.03
CA ILE A 158 3.44 12.13 -0.85
C ILE A 158 4.33 13.03 0.02
N PRO A 159 5.54 12.62 0.45
CA PRO A 159 6.44 13.49 1.21
C PRO A 159 6.82 14.78 0.48
N SER A 160 7.05 14.70 -0.85
CA SER A 160 7.36 15.88 -1.66
C SER A 160 6.21 16.89 -1.66
N LYS A 161 4.95 16.42 -1.70
CA LYS A 161 3.78 17.31 -1.64
C LYS A 161 3.62 17.96 -0.26
N TRP A 162 3.83 17.21 0.81
CA TRP A 162 3.85 17.77 2.16
C TRP A 162 4.91 18.87 2.31
N GLN A 163 6.12 18.64 1.80
CA GLN A 163 7.19 19.62 1.80
C GLN A 163 6.81 20.88 1.00
N GLU A 164 6.28 20.71 -0.22
CA GLU A 164 5.84 21.82 -1.08
C GLU A 164 4.87 22.74 -0.35
N ILE A 165 3.78 22.18 0.22
CA ILE A 165 2.73 22.99 0.85
C ILE A 165 3.18 23.62 2.17
N SER A 166 4.16 23.02 2.85
CA SER A 166 4.74 23.56 4.07
C SER A 166 5.56 24.84 3.81
N VAL A 167 6.19 24.94 2.62
CA VAL A 167 7.07 26.08 2.26
C VAL A 167 6.31 27.19 1.54
N ASN A 168 5.29 26.87 0.73
CA ASN A 168 4.59 27.84 -0.11
C ASN A 168 3.41 28.55 0.59
N GLY A 169 3.16 28.28 1.86
CA GLY A 169 2.09 28.90 2.66
C GLY A 169 0.73 28.22 2.55
N THR A 170 0.58 27.19 1.70
CA THR A 170 -0.70 26.47 1.54
C THR A 170 -1.12 25.80 2.83
N LEU A 171 -0.20 25.18 3.56
CA LEU A 171 -0.51 24.50 4.83
C LEU A 171 -1.10 25.46 5.87
N GLN A 172 -0.54 26.66 6.03
CA GLN A 172 -1.03 27.70 6.94
C GLN A 172 -2.43 28.16 6.54
N ARG A 173 -2.68 28.30 5.22
CA ARG A 173 -4.00 28.66 4.70
C ARG A 173 -5.02 27.58 5.02
N LEU A 174 -4.70 26.30 4.84
CA LEU A 174 -5.57 25.18 5.19
C LEU A 174 -5.93 25.18 6.68
N ILE A 175 -4.93 25.35 7.55
CA ILE A 175 -5.16 25.42 9.01
C ILE A 175 -6.14 26.54 9.38
N GLN A 176 -6.06 27.72 8.74
CA GLN A 176 -6.98 28.84 8.97
C GLN A 176 -8.39 28.58 8.43
N MET A 177 -8.55 27.70 7.47
CA MET A 177 -9.85 27.33 6.90
C MET A 177 -10.56 26.27 7.73
N MET A 178 -9.87 25.51 8.54
CA MET A 178 -10.42 24.43 9.35
C MET A 178 -11.48 24.94 10.32
N ASP A 179 -12.70 24.47 10.20
CA ASP A 179 -13.84 24.89 11.03
C ASP A 179 -14.87 23.77 11.29
N ARG A 180 -14.55 22.54 10.89
CA ARG A 180 -15.38 21.35 11.06
C ARG A 180 -14.54 20.17 11.55
N GLU A 181 -15.22 19.19 12.15
CA GLU A 181 -14.63 17.91 12.51
C GLU A 181 -14.41 17.01 11.25
N PRO A 182 -13.34 16.21 11.25
CA PRO A 182 -12.31 16.09 12.27
C PRO A 182 -11.36 17.30 12.28
N MET A 183 -10.97 17.72 13.50
CA MET A 183 -10.02 18.81 13.69
C MET A 183 -8.60 18.32 13.51
N GLY A 184 -7.90 18.87 12.53
CA GLY A 184 -6.53 18.52 12.17
C GLY A 184 -6.30 18.67 10.67
N VAL A 185 -5.02 18.61 10.27
CA VAL A 185 -4.67 18.46 8.85
C VAL A 185 -4.81 17.00 8.49
N LEU A 186 -5.48 16.72 7.39
CA LEU A 186 -5.85 15.38 6.97
C LEU A 186 -4.96 14.93 5.82
N GLY A 187 -4.40 13.73 5.92
CA GLY A 187 -3.90 12.95 4.80
C GLY A 187 -4.97 11.93 4.41
N VAL A 188 -5.53 12.02 3.22
CA VAL A 188 -6.65 11.16 2.81
C VAL A 188 -6.29 10.41 1.54
N SER A 189 -6.22 9.08 1.63
CA SER A 189 -5.94 8.18 0.51
C SER A 189 -7.25 7.69 -0.10
N THR A 190 -7.67 8.29 -1.23
CA THR A 190 -8.87 7.88 -1.97
C THR A 190 -8.53 6.78 -2.98
N CYS A 191 -8.06 5.65 -2.47
CA CYS A 191 -7.58 4.51 -3.28
C CYS A 191 -8.59 3.37 -3.30
N ASN A 192 -9.87 3.68 -3.29
CA ASN A 192 -10.99 2.78 -3.32
C ASN A 192 -11.75 2.93 -4.65
N GLY A 193 -12.33 1.83 -5.13
CA GLY A 193 -13.09 1.81 -6.37
C GLY A 193 -12.25 1.91 -7.65
N GLU A 194 -12.94 2.19 -8.77
CA GLU A 194 -12.33 2.26 -10.13
C GLU A 194 -11.78 3.66 -10.47
N GLU A 195 -12.07 4.65 -9.66
CA GLU A 195 -11.61 6.03 -9.88
C GLU A 195 -10.09 6.15 -9.79
N ALA A 196 -9.56 7.26 -10.33
CA ALA A 196 -8.14 7.58 -10.26
C ALA A 196 -7.72 7.80 -8.79
N TRP A 197 -6.75 7.05 -8.32
CA TRP A 197 -6.25 7.17 -6.95
C TRP A 197 -5.64 8.55 -6.72
N ARG A 198 -5.97 9.13 -5.59
CA ARG A 198 -5.44 10.44 -5.16
C ARG A 198 -5.09 10.42 -3.69
N TYR A 199 -4.10 11.22 -3.33
CA TYR A 199 -3.81 11.56 -1.94
C TYR A 199 -4.11 13.03 -1.72
N TYR A 200 -4.99 13.34 -0.79
CA TYR A 200 -5.33 14.70 -0.41
C TYR A 200 -4.58 15.11 0.85
N ILE A 201 -4.05 16.34 0.86
CA ILE A 201 -3.67 17.04 2.09
C ILE A 201 -4.69 18.16 2.24
N ALA A 202 -5.55 18.05 3.25
CA ALA A 202 -6.77 18.83 3.35
C ALA A 202 -7.14 19.13 4.80
N VAL A 203 -8.19 19.91 4.98
CA VAL A 203 -8.86 20.14 6.27
C VAL A 203 -10.36 19.96 6.09
N SER A 204 -11.06 19.60 7.17
CA SER A 204 -12.51 19.63 7.18
C SER A 204 -12.98 21.08 7.31
N SER A 205 -13.74 21.56 6.30
CA SER A 205 -14.12 22.96 6.22
C SER A 205 -15.47 23.20 5.54
N SER A 206 -16.23 24.17 6.05
CA SER A 206 -17.43 24.70 5.39
C SER A 206 -17.10 25.82 4.39
N LYS A 207 -15.86 26.35 4.41
CA LYS A 207 -15.41 27.47 3.58
C LYS A 207 -14.98 26.98 2.20
N GLU A 208 -15.27 27.77 1.17
CA GLU A 208 -14.69 27.57 -0.17
C GLU A 208 -13.27 28.11 -0.22
N GLY A 209 -12.38 27.43 -0.93
CA GLY A 209 -10.99 27.83 -1.11
C GLY A 209 -10.64 28.02 -2.58
N GLU A 210 -10.39 29.25 -3.01
CA GLU A 210 -9.94 29.51 -4.38
C GLU A 210 -8.65 28.75 -4.70
N GLY A 211 -8.67 27.95 -5.79
CA GLY A 211 -7.52 27.13 -6.20
C GLY A 211 -7.28 25.89 -5.33
N LEU A 212 -8.22 25.55 -4.44
CA LEU A 212 -8.20 24.28 -3.69
C LEU A 212 -9.20 23.29 -4.29
N GLU A 213 -8.94 22.03 -4.10
CA GLU A 213 -9.82 20.94 -4.48
C GLU A 213 -10.71 20.53 -3.31
N GLU A 214 -11.89 20.01 -3.62
CA GLU A 214 -12.84 19.51 -2.65
C GLU A 214 -13.08 18.02 -2.85
N TYR A 215 -13.28 17.31 -1.75
CA TYR A 215 -13.67 15.91 -1.77
C TYR A 215 -14.68 15.66 -0.65
N ILE A 216 -15.69 14.84 -0.93
CA ILE A 216 -16.65 14.38 0.07
C ILE A 216 -16.21 13.01 0.55
N VAL A 217 -15.70 12.95 1.76
CA VAL A 217 -15.44 11.68 2.43
C VAL A 217 -16.79 11.01 2.67
N PRO A 218 -17.03 9.79 2.17
CA PRO A 218 -18.32 9.12 2.31
C PRO A 218 -18.64 8.79 3.78
N ALA A 219 -19.90 8.61 4.09
CA ALA A 219 -20.31 8.07 5.38
C ALA A 219 -19.78 6.63 5.54
N ALA A 220 -19.09 6.38 6.62
CA ALA A 220 -18.52 5.05 6.91
C ALA A 220 -18.31 4.85 8.41
N THR A 221 -17.85 3.65 8.77
CA THR A 221 -17.37 3.34 10.10
C THR A 221 -15.85 3.18 10.07
N TRP A 222 -15.16 3.86 10.97
CA TRP A 222 -13.70 3.79 11.11
C TRP A 222 -13.29 3.18 12.45
N ALA A 223 -12.27 2.35 12.42
CA ALA A 223 -11.43 2.07 13.57
C ALA A 223 -10.37 3.18 13.67
N ILE A 224 -10.35 3.90 14.76
CA ILE A 224 -9.55 5.10 14.97
C ILE A 224 -8.50 4.82 16.04
N PHE A 225 -7.24 4.97 15.67
CA PHE A 225 -6.08 4.67 16.51
C PHE A 225 -5.33 5.96 16.84
N PRO A 226 -5.34 6.43 18.09
CA PRO A 226 -4.53 7.57 18.49
C PRO A 226 -3.06 7.20 18.57
N GLY A 227 -2.20 8.14 18.19
CA GLY A 227 -0.76 8.01 18.31
C GLY A 227 -0.07 9.34 18.56
N GLU A 228 1.18 9.26 18.97
CA GLU A 228 2.06 10.42 19.11
C GLU A 228 3.49 10.06 18.72
N GLY A 229 4.25 11.04 18.23
CA GLY A 229 5.66 10.91 17.87
C GLY A 229 5.97 11.39 16.45
N THR A 230 6.92 10.74 15.79
CA THR A 230 7.41 11.10 14.45
C THR A 230 6.64 10.38 13.34
N ASN A 231 6.98 10.68 12.09
CA ASN A 231 6.45 9.94 10.93
C ASN A 231 6.75 8.43 11.00
N GLU A 232 7.87 8.04 11.60
CA GLU A 232 8.20 6.63 11.80
C GLU A 232 7.21 5.95 12.76
N SER A 233 6.72 6.67 13.78
CA SER A 233 5.72 6.15 14.71
C SER A 233 4.35 5.94 14.05
N ILE A 234 3.98 6.76 13.06
CA ILE A 234 2.76 6.56 12.26
C ILE A 234 2.88 5.28 11.44
N GLN A 235 3.98 5.10 10.72
CA GLN A 235 4.23 3.91 9.91
C GLN A 235 4.25 2.63 10.77
N GLU A 236 4.85 2.70 11.95
CA GLU A 236 4.86 1.58 12.88
C GLU A 236 3.44 1.29 13.42
N LEU A 237 2.65 2.32 13.74
CA LEU A 237 1.25 2.15 14.13
C LEU A 237 0.43 1.50 13.01
N GLU A 238 0.55 1.99 11.79
CA GLU A 238 -0.12 1.39 10.62
C GLU A 238 0.28 -0.07 10.41
N ARG A 239 1.57 -0.37 10.53
CA ARG A 239 2.06 -1.74 10.45
C ARG A 239 1.40 -2.61 11.53
N ARG A 240 1.36 -2.16 12.78
CA ARG A 240 0.73 -2.88 13.90
C ARG A 240 -0.78 -3.05 13.70
N ILE A 241 -1.47 -2.04 13.20
CA ILE A 241 -2.90 -2.15 12.88
C ILE A 241 -3.14 -3.33 11.93
N VAL A 242 -2.36 -3.39 10.86
CA VAL A 242 -2.50 -4.43 9.82
C VAL A 242 -2.04 -5.82 10.29
N THR A 243 -0.95 -5.88 11.06
CA THR A 243 -0.32 -7.17 11.41
C THR A 243 -0.78 -7.73 12.75
N GLU A 244 -1.31 -6.89 13.64
CA GLU A 244 -1.65 -7.29 15.01
C GLU A 244 -3.14 -7.13 15.31
N TRP A 245 -3.74 -5.97 14.95
CA TRP A 245 -5.12 -5.67 15.29
C TRP A 245 -6.12 -6.25 14.28
N LEU A 246 -5.99 -5.93 13.01
CA LEU A 246 -6.95 -6.33 11.97
C LEU A 246 -7.18 -7.86 11.93
N PRO A 247 -6.13 -8.71 12.01
CA PRO A 247 -6.28 -10.17 11.96
C PRO A 247 -7.11 -10.77 13.11
N THR A 248 -7.24 -10.05 14.22
CA THR A 248 -7.88 -10.54 15.45
C THR A 248 -9.08 -9.72 15.88
N SER A 249 -9.39 -8.64 15.15
CA SER A 249 -10.40 -7.65 15.54
C SER A 249 -11.85 -8.08 15.26
N GLY A 250 -12.06 -9.03 14.35
CA GLY A 250 -13.39 -9.33 13.81
C GLY A 250 -13.91 -8.26 12.83
N TYR A 251 -13.02 -7.42 12.31
CA TYR A 251 -13.31 -6.43 11.27
C TYR A 251 -12.52 -6.72 10.00
N GLU A 252 -13.06 -6.25 8.89
CA GLU A 252 -12.44 -6.22 7.56
C GLU A 252 -12.41 -4.78 7.04
N TYR A 253 -11.59 -4.50 6.01
CA TYR A 253 -11.60 -3.20 5.35
C TYR A 253 -12.97 -2.91 4.72
N ALA A 254 -13.48 -1.70 4.92
CA ALA A 254 -14.61 -1.18 4.18
C ALA A 254 -14.15 -0.41 2.94
N ASP A 255 -15.07 -0.16 1.99
CA ASP A 255 -14.81 0.63 0.78
C ASP A 255 -14.95 2.13 1.08
N ALA A 256 -13.97 2.68 1.77
CA ALA A 256 -13.83 4.09 2.10
C ALA A 256 -12.34 4.45 2.22
N PRO A 257 -11.98 5.74 2.22
CA PRO A 257 -10.58 6.16 2.28
C PRO A 257 -9.96 5.92 3.66
N ASP A 258 -8.65 5.62 3.68
CA ASP A 258 -7.82 5.75 4.88
C ASP A 258 -7.58 7.23 5.17
N ILE A 259 -7.58 7.59 6.45
CA ILE A 259 -7.38 8.97 6.87
C ILE A 259 -6.33 9.03 7.98
N GLU A 260 -5.34 9.87 7.80
CA GLU A 260 -4.43 10.30 8.83
C GLU A 260 -4.87 11.69 9.31
N VAL A 261 -5.09 11.87 10.60
CA VAL A 261 -5.49 13.16 11.18
C VAL A 261 -4.34 13.70 12.00
N TYR A 262 -3.69 14.74 11.52
CA TYR A 262 -2.59 15.41 12.21
C TYR A 262 -3.13 16.55 13.09
N ILE A 263 -3.28 16.26 14.39
CA ILE A 263 -3.88 17.18 15.38
C ILE A 263 -2.88 18.26 15.79
N SER A 264 -1.60 17.89 15.94
CA SER A 264 -0.52 18.81 16.24
C SER A 264 0.52 18.81 15.12
N PRO A 265 0.92 19.98 14.61
CA PRO A 265 1.85 20.08 13.49
C PRO A 265 3.33 19.91 13.86
N ASP A 266 3.67 19.54 15.12
CA ASP A 266 5.06 19.33 15.53
C ASP A 266 5.63 18.06 14.88
N PRO A 267 6.56 18.16 13.91
CA PRO A 267 7.09 16.98 13.22
C PRO A 267 7.89 16.03 14.11
N GLN A 268 8.33 16.48 15.28
CA GLN A 268 9.12 15.66 16.22
C GLN A 268 8.26 15.01 17.30
N ASN A 269 7.08 15.55 17.54
CA ASN A 269 6.13 15.03 18.51
C ASN A 269 4.69 15.35 18.11
N ALA A 270 4.32 14.95 16.90
CA ALA A 270 2.96 15.11 16.38
C ALA A 270 1.99 14.27 17.22
N LYS A 271 0.82 14.83 17.50
CA LYS A 271 -0.36 14.04 17.92
C LYS A 271 -1.19 13.77 16.69
N TYR A 272 -1.51 12.52 16.47
CA TYR A 272 -2.23 12.11 15.28
C TYR A 272 -3.21 10.97 15.57
N GLU A 273 -4.07 10.73 14.62
CA GLU A 273 -4.93 9.53 14.57
C GLU A 273 -4.80 8.87 13.20
N VAL A 274 -4.79 7.55 13.19
CA VAL A 274 -4.92 6.74 11.98
C VAL A 274 -6.33 6.16 11.95
N TRP A 275 -7.07 6.44 10.91
CA TRP A 275 -8.46 5.98 10.70
C TRP A 275 -8.48 4.96 9.58
N ILE A 276 -8.83 3.73 9.92
CA ILE A 276 -8.99 2.63 8.97
C ILE A 276 -10.49 2.37 8.78
N PRO A 277 -11.01 2.43 7.55
CA PRO A 277 -12.41 2.15 7.29
C PRO A 277 -12.69 0.66 7.52
N VAL A 278 -13.73 0.35 8.28
CA VAL A 278 -14.01 -1.02 8.70
C VAL A 278 -15.47 -1.41 8.58
N VAL A 279 -15.69 -2.69 8.33
CA VAL A 279 -16.97 -3.38 8.41
C VAL A 279 -16.79 -4.63 9.28
N LYS A 280 -17.82 -5.05 10.00
CA LYS A 280 -17.75 -6.32 10.74
C LYS A 280 -17.60 -7.46 9.77
N ALA A 281 -16.66 -8.36 10.06
CA ALA A 281 -16.54 -9.62 9.35
C ALA A 281 -17.84 -10.42 9.50
N GLY A 282 -18.31 -11.00 8.40
CA GLY A 282 -19.55 -11.78 8.33
C GLY A 282 -19.45 -13.13 9.04
#